data_4c87346bf8331585fbc774641cfd3e11
#
_entry.id   4c87346bf8331585fbc774641cfd3e11
#
_cell.length_a   1.000
_cell.length_b   1.000
_cell.length_c   1.000
_cell.angle_alpha   90.00
_cell.angle_beta   90.00
_cell.angle_gamma   90.00
#
_symmetry.space_group_name_H-M   'P 1'
#
loop_
_entity.id
_entity.type
_entity.pdbx_description
1 polymer ?
#
loop_
_entity_poly.entity_id
_entity_poly.type
_entity_poly.pdbx_seq_one_letter_code
_entity_poly.pdbx_strand_id
1 'polypeptide(L)'
;MNVTFVHETADVTLPQSMLLPQLDATQRAAIMQDQLSLLENNSDFFNKHNVRATICVDSVSVESILNNDLLQHRIRQLSWLELQIDEAYPGLALGENNAELMTLRSIAALSLSHFGAGKIPAKPLYDNLFTRVKIDKKFLQAAAKRASFPAFIHAIFSNIEAHCQYIVLPGIDDELLLNKVLAVNPWGLEGAIFPTVDAANLDALVAAPAVLSSCQH
;
A
#
# COMPACT_ATOMS: atom_id res chain seq x y z
N MET A 1 2.34 -6.01 -0.23
CA MET A 1 3.11 -7.07 0.48
C MET A 1 3.45 -6.54 1.86
N ASN A 2 3.05 -7.24 2.91
CA ASN A 2 3.44 -6.90 4.27
C ASN A 2 4.59 -7.81 4.69
N VAL A 3 5.70 -7.22 5.12
CA VAL A 3 6.82 -7.97 5.68
C VAL A 3 6.61 -8.09 7.18
N THR A 4 6.73 -9.30 7.68
CA THR A 4 6.77 -9.58 9.11
C THR A 4 8.14 -10.16 9.45
N PHE A 5 8.64 -9.84 10.64
CA PHE A 5 9.89 -10.37 11.15
C PHE A 5 9.58 -11.46 12.17
N VAL A 6 10.16 -12.63 12.00
CA VAL A 6 10.03 -13.73 12.94
C VAL A 6 11.32 -13.83 13.75
N HIS A 7 11.19 -13.83 15.06
CA HIS A 7 12.33 -14.10 15.94
C HIS A 7 12.51 -15.62 16.06
N GLU A 8 13.59 -16.16 15.51
CA GLU A 8 13.79 -17.61 15.34
C GLU A 8 13.67 -18.43 16.64
N THR A 9 14.05 -17.86 17.78
CA THR A 9 14.06 -18.59 19.05
C THR A 9 12.83 -18.33 19.93
N ALA A 10 12.08 -17.23 19.70
CA ALA A 10 10.96 -16.84 20.54
C ALA A 10 9.60 -17.06 19.87
N ASP A 11 9.58 -17.49 18.63
CA ASP A 11 8.36 -17.65 17.80
C ASP A 11 7.43 -16.39 17.83
N VAL A 12 8.05 -15.21 17.92
CA VAL A 12 7.35 -13.93 17.96
C VAL A 12 7.43 -13.28 16.60
N THR A 13 6.27 -12.97 16.04
CA THR A 13 6.17 -12.22 14.78
C THR A 13 5.96 -10.73 15.07
N LEU A 14 6.87 -9.89 14.58
CA LEU A 14 6.79 -8.44 14.72
C LEU A 14 6.42 -7.80 13.37
N PRO A 15 5.45 -6.87 13.35
CA PRO A 15 5.15 -6.11 12.15
C PRO A 15 6.30 -5.18 11.78
N GLN A 16 6.49 -4.95 10.48
CA GLN A 16 7.53 -4.10 9.92
C GLN A 16 7.57 -2.71 10.56
N SER A 17 6.41 -2.12 10.83
CA SER A 17 6.29 -0.78 11.43
C SER A 17 6.88 -0.67 12.84
N MET A 18 6.99 -1.78 13.57
CA MET A 18 7.60 -1.79 14.91
C MET A 18 9.12 -1.95 14.86
N LEU A 19 9.64 -2.66 13.87
CA LEU A 19 11.05 -2.98 13.80
C LEU A 19 11.86 -1.98 12.96
N LEU A 20 11.34 -1.54 11.82
CA LEU A 20 12.06 -0.62 10.92
C LEU A 20 12.64 0.61 11.63
N PRO A 21 11.92 1.29 12.55
CA PRO A 21 12.48 2.46 13.23
C PRO A 21 13.72 2.16 14.09
N GLN A 22 13.94 0.89 14.45
CA GLN A 22 15.05 0.43 15.29
C GLN A 22 16.27 -0.01 14.46
N LEU A 23 16.11 -0.15 13.15
CA LEU A 23 17.16 -0.60 12.24
C LEU A 23 17.95 0.59 11.70
N ASP A 24 19.26 0.39 11.53
CA ASP A 24 20.12 1.35 10.84
C ASP A 24 19.90 1.34 9.30
N ALA A 25 20.51 2.30 8.61
CA ALA A 25 20.35 2.46 7.17
C ALA A 25 20.83 1.22 6.38
N THR A 26 21.90 0.56 6.85
CA THR A 26 22.46 -0.63 6.18
C THR A 26 21.50 -1.82 6.28
N GLN A 27 20.94 -2.03 7.47
CA GLN A 27 19.96 -3.09 7.70
C GLN A 27 18.68 -2.87 6.91
N ARG A 28 18.18 -1.61 6.83
CA ARG A 28 17.01 -1.26 6.00
C ARG A 28 17.27 -1.48 4.52
N ALA A 29 18.47 -1.12 4.03
CA ALA A 29 18.86 -1.37 2.65
C ALA A 29 18.91 -2.87 2.33
N ALA A 30 19.43 -3.69 3.23
CA ALA A 30 19.44 -5.15 3.09
C ALA A 30 18.01 -5.71 2.98
N ILE A 31 17.10 -5.31 3.87
CA ILE A 31 15.69 -5.73 3.81
C ILE A 31 15.05 -5.34 2.47
N MET A 32 15.31 -4.14 1.98
CA MET A 32 14.78 -3.71 0.68
C MET A 32 15.33 -4.56 -0.47
N GLN A 33 16.63 -4.91 -0.43
CA GLN A 33 17.22 -5.79 -1.43
C GLN A 33 16.61 -7.19 -1.39
N ASP A 34 16.35 -7.74 -0.21
CA ASP A 34 15.69 -9.03 -0.04
C ASP A 34 14.24 -8.99 -0.56
N GLN A 35 13.50 -7.92 -0.27
CA GLN A 35 12.16 -7.71 -0.79
C GLN A 35 12.15 -7.66 -2.32
N LEU A 36 13.09 -6.91 -2.93
CA LEU A 36 13.21 -6.83 -4.39
C LEU A 36 13.57 -8.18 -4.99
N SER A 37 14.52 -8.90 -4.39
CA SER A 37 14.92 -10.24 -4.87
C SER A 37 13.75 -11.23 -4.80
N LEU A 38 12.95 -11.18 -3.73
CA LEU A 38 11.74 -11.98 -3.61
C LEU A 38 10.74 -11.66 -4.72
N LEU A 39 10.53 -10.39 -5.02
CA LEU A 39 9.61 -9.93 -6.06
C LEU A 39 10.12 -10.30 -7.46
N GLU A 40 11.41 -10.14 -7.73
CA GLU A 40 12.05 -10.53 -8.99
C GLU A 40 11.90 -12.03 -9.25
N ASN A 41 12.14 -12.86 -8.23
CA ASN A 41 11.96 -14.31 -8.31
C ASN A 41 10.52 -14.76 -8.61
N ASN A 42 9.54 -13.89 -8.32
CA ASN A 42 8.12 -14.14 -8.57
C ASN A 42 7.54 -13.28 -9.70
N SER A 43 8.38 -12.67 -10.55
CA SER A 43 7.96 -11.76 -11.62
C SER A 43 6.93 -12.38 -12.57
N ASP A 44 7.06 -13.67 -12.87
CA ASP A 44 6.13 -14.39 -13.75
C ASP A 44 4.70 -14.38 -13.20
N PHE A 45 4.54 -14.53 -11.87
CA PHE A 45 3.23 -14.43 -11.23
C PHE A 45 2.59 -13.05 -11.44
N PHE A 46 3.33 -11.97 -11.16
CA PHE A 46 2.80 -10.60 -11.28
C PHE A 46 2.45 -10.24 -12.73
N ASN A 47 3.29 -10.64 -13.69
CA ASN A 47 3.06 -10.40 -15.10
C ASN A 47 1.88 -11.23 -15.63
N LYS A 48 1.83 -12.54 -15.31
CA LYS A 48 0.79 -13.46 -15.77
C LYS A 48 -0.61 -13.05 -15.29
N HIS A 49 -0.71 -12.61 -14.04
CA HIS A 49 -2.00 -12.28 -13.42
C HIS A 49 -2.32 -10.78 -13.43
N ASN A 50 -1.43 -9.95 -13.99
CA ASN A 50 -1.57 -8.48 -14.02
C ASN A 50 -1.87 -7.89 -12.63
N VAL A 51 -1.19 -8.41 -11.61
CA VAL A 51 -1.31 -7.92 -10.23
C VAL A 51 -0.12 -7.06 -9.85
N ARG A 52 -0.33 -6.12 -8.96
CA ARG A 52 0.71 -5.20 -8.49
C ARG A 52 1.21 -5.59 -7.12
N ALA A 53 2.51 -5.44 -6.90
CA ALA A 53 3.11 -5.49 -5.57
C ALA A 53 3.39 -4.08 -5.06
N THR A 54 3.35 -3.92 -3.74
CA THR A 54 3.64 -2.65 -3.08
C THR A 54 4.72 -2.85 -2.03
N ILE A 55 5.75 -2.02 -2.04
CA ILE A 55 6.76 -1.90 -0.98
C ILE A 55 6.58 -0.57 -0.27
N CYS A 56 6.49 -0.59 1.06
CA CYS A 56 6.46 0.64 1.85
C CYS A 56 7.87 1.22 1.95
N VAL A 57 8.00 2.52 1.68
CA VAL A 57 9.27 3.25 1.76
C VAL A 57 9.14 4.46 2.68
N ASP A 58 10.11 4.62 3.56
CA ASP A 58 10.30 5.81 4.40
C ASP A 58 11.40 6.72 3.81
N SER A 59 11.70 7.83 4.45
CA SER A 59 12.72 8.77 3.99
C SER A 59 14.12 8.14 3.84
N VAL A 60 14.50 7.23 4.73
CA VAL A 60 15.78 6.51 4.66
C VAL A 60 15.83 5.58 3.46
N SER A 61 14.73 4.87 3.21
CA SER A 61 14.59 3.99 2.06
C SER A 61 14.60 4.78 0.74
N VAL A 62 13.92 5.92 0.71
CA VAL A 62 13.91 6.82 -0.45
C VAL A 62 15.31 7.35 -0.73
N GLU A 63 16.03 7.84 0.28
CA GLU A 63 17.41 8.30 0.13
C GLU A 63 18.32 7.18 -0.41
N SER A 64 18.17 5.96 0.10
CA SER A 64 18.92 4.80 -0.39
C SER A 64 18.63 4.49 -1.85
N ILE A 65 17.36 4.59 -2.29
CA ILE A 65 16.97 4.39 -3.70
C ILE A 65 17.58 5.48 -4.57
N LEU A 66 17.45 6.75 -4.16
CA LEU A 66 17.91 7.89 -4.97
C LEU A 66 19.42 7.94 -5.14
N ASN A 67 20.18 7.43 -4.17
CA ASN A 67 21.65 7.39 -4.19
C ASN A 67 22.25 6.07 -4.75
N ASN A 68 21.41 5.17 -5.30
CA ASN A 68 21.87 3.87 -5.77
C ASN A 68 21.29 3.53 -7.16
N ASP A 69 22.10 3.77 -8.20
CA ASP A 69 21.71 3.53 -9.60
C ASP A 69 21.30 2.08 -9.88
N LEU A 70 21.97 1.11 -9.25
CA LEU A 70 21.64 -0.31 -9.41
C LEU A 70 20.26 -0.60 -8.84
N LEU A 71 19.95 -0.06 -7.66
CA LEU A 71 18.65 -0.22 -7.02
C LEU A 71 17.53 0.42 -7.86
N GLN A 72 17.77 1.64 -8.38
CA GLN A 72 16.84 2.29 -9.30
C GLN A 72 16.61 1.46 -10.56
N HIS A 73 17.67 0.89 -11.13
CA HIS A 73 17.57 0.05 -12.32
C HIS A 73 16.70 -1.19 -12.04
N ARG A 74 16.94 -1.91 -10.96
CA ARG A 74 16.13 -3.07 -10.55
C ARG A 74 14.65 -2.69 -10.40
N ILE A 75 14.35 -1.61 -9.70
CA ILE A 75 12.97 -1.14 -9.48
C ILE A 75 12.30 -0.83 -10.83
N ARG A 76 12.98 -0.14 -11.75
CA ARG A 76 12.43 0.19 -13.09
C ARG A 76 12.07 -1.04 -13.93
N GLN A 77 12.76 -2.18 -13.72
CA GLN A 77 12.44 -3.43 -14.43
C GLN A 77 11.10 -4.05 -13.96
N LEU A 78 10.60 -3.66 -12.79
CA LEU A 78 9.38 -4.21 -12.19
C LEU A 78 8.21 -3.26 -12.43
N SER A 79 7.68 -3.22 -13.65
CA SER A 79 6.59 -2.28 -14.06
C SER A 79 5.31 -2.40 -13.24
N TRP A 80 5.12 -3.52 -12.57
CA TRP A 80 4.00 -3.82 -11.66
C TRP A 80 4.31 -3.46 -10.20
N LEU A 81 5.52 -2.98 -9.88
CA LEU A 81 5.88 -2.55 -8.53
C LEU A 81 5.39 -1.12 -8.27
N GLU A 82 4.83 -0.89 -7.10
CA GLU A 82 4.49 0.42 -6.56
C GLU A 82 5.28 0.69 -5.28
N LEU A 83 5.80 1.90 -5.13
CA LEU A 83 6.41 2.36 -3.89
C LEU A 83 5.36 3.11 -3.08
N GLN A 84 5.09 2.64 -1.87
CA GLN A 84 4.06 3.21 -1.00
C GLN A 84 4.67 4.22 -0.03
N ILE A 85 4.19 5.44 -0.13
CA ILE A 85 4.54 6.58 0.74
C ILE A 85 3.47 6.72 1.82
N ASP A 86 3.90 6.94 3.06
CA ASP A 86 2.99 7.24 4.17
C ASP A 86 2.55 8.71 4.16
N GLU A 87 1.32 9.00 4.62
CA GLU A 87 0.83 10.38 4.77
C GLU A 87 1.75 11.24 5.66
N ALA A 88 2.50 10.62 6.57
CA ALA A 88 3.46 11.31 7.43
C ALA A 88 4.85 11.56 6.79
N TYR A 89 5.03 11.23 5.49
CA TYR A 89 6.31 11.41 4.80
C TYR A 89 6.77 12.87 4.83
N PRO A 90 8.03 13.17 5.22
CA PRO A 90 8.55 14.54 5.28
C PRO A 90 8.41 15.27 3.94
N GLY A 91 7.90 16.47 3.97
CA GLY A 91 7.74 17.30 2.75
C GLY A 91 6.66 16.81 1.79
N LEU A 92 5.84 15.82 2.14
CA LEU A 92 4.74 15.36 1.28
C LEU A 92 3.78 16.48 0.90
N ALA A 93 3.52 17.42 1.82
CA ALA A 93 2.66 18.60 1.58
C ALA A 93 3.14 19.53 0.45
N LEU A 94 4.42 19.45 0.04
CA LEU A 94 4.96 20.19 -1.11
C LEU A 94 4.39 19.69 -2.45
N GLY A 95 3.87 18.46 -2.50
CA GLY A 95 3.32 17.88 -3.72
C GLY A 95 4.38 17.77 -4.82
N GLU A 96 4.08 18.23 -6.03
CA GLU A 96 5.00 18.24 -7.17
C GLU A 96 6.28 19.07 -6.96
N ASN A 97 6.30 19.95 -5.95
CA ASN A 97 7.50 20.69 -5.60
C ASN A 97 8.47 19.90 -4.69
N ASN A 98 8.14 18.67 -4.32
CA ASN A 98 9.06 17.77 -3.64
C ASN A 98 9.94 17.04 -4.67
N ALA A 99 11.20 17.46 -4.80
CA ALA A 99 12.14 16.92 -5.78
C ALA A 99 12.41 15.41 -5.61
N GLU A 100 12.47 14.92 -4.36
CA GLU A 100 12.67 13.50 -4.06
C GLU A 100 11.50 12.66 -4.57
N LEU A 101 10.26 13.07 -4.27
CA LEU A 101 9.05 12.37 -4.73
C LEU A 101 8.91 12.42 -6.24
N MET A 102 9.27 13.53 -6.88
CA MET A 102 9.25 13.63 -8.34
C MET A 102 10.29 12.70 -8.99
N THR A 103 11.49 12.62 -8.40
CA THR A 103 12.51 11.68 -8.86
C THR A 103 12.04 10.23 -8.64
N LEU A 104 11.51 9.91 -7.46
CA LEU A 104 11.01 8.58 -7.15
C LEU A 104 9.87 8.16 -8.11
N ARG A 105 8.96 9.08 -8.43
CA ARG A 105 7.87 8.86 -9.42
C ARG A 105 8.42 8.54 -10.82
N SER A 106 9.60 9.04 -11.19
CA SER A 106 10.26 8.70 -12.46
C SER A 106 10.85 7.28 -12.47
N ILE A 107 10.97 6.65 -11.30
CA ILE A 107 11.54 5.32 -11.11
C ILE A 107 10.44 4.27 -11.04
N ALA A 108 9.37 4.53 -10.27
CA ALA A 108 8.24 3.62 -10.08
C ALA A 108 6.92 4.38 -9.88
N ALA A 109 5.81 3.68 -10.05
CA ALA A 109 4.50 4.19 -9.65
C ALA A 109 4.47 4.41 -8.13
N LEU A 110 3.85 5.51 -7.69
CA LEU A 110 3.70 5.82 -6.27
C LEU A 110 2.28 5.53 -5.80
N SER A 111 2.17 5.02 -4.58
CA SER A 111 0.91 4.90 -3.85
C SER A 111 0.99 5.63 -2.51
N LEU A 112 -0.14 6.19 -2.07
CA LEU A 112 -0.26 6.90 -0.79
C LEU A 112 -0.98 6.02 0.22
N SER A 113 -0.45 5.90 1.44
CA SER A 113 -1.11 5.19 2.54
C SER A 113 -1.53 6.13 3.66
N HIS A 114 -2.48 5.65 4.48
CA HIS A 114 -3.07 6.35 5.62
C HIS A 114 -3.74 7.69 5.27
N PHE A 115 -4.21 7.84 4.02
CA PHE A 115 -4.89 9.06 3.60
C PHE A 115 -6.17 9.31 4.42
N GLY A 116 -6.26 10.51 4.97
CA GLY A 116 -7.36 10.89 5.86
C GLY A 116 -7.05 10.76 7.36
N ALA A 117 -5.82 10.42 7.74
CA ALA A 117 -5.37 10.49 9.13
C ALA A 117 -5.24 11.95 9.63
N GLY A 118 -5.42 12.93 8.75
CA GLY A 118 -5.48 14.36 9.08
C GLY A 118 -4.11 15.04 9.22
N LYS A 119 -3.06 14.45 8.69
CA LYS A 119 -1.69 14.94 8.84
C LYS A 119 -1.26 15.94 7.77
N ILE A 120 -1.83 15.84 6.57
CA ILE A 120 -1.44 16.69 5.44
C ILE A 120 -2.65 17.20 4.65
N PRO A 121 -2.48 18.34 3.92
CA PRO A 121 -3.46 18.79 2.94
C PRO A 121 -3.56 17.81 1.76
N ALA A 122 -4.67 17.83 1.04
CA ALA A 122 -4.89 16.97 -0.13
C ALA A 122 -4.07 17.38 -1.38
N LYS A 123 -3.25 18.43 -1.30
CA LYS A 123 -2.46 18.95 -2.43
C LYS A 123 -1.67 17.86 -3.18
N PRO A 124 -0.89 16.96 -2.53
CA PRO A 124 -0.11 15.94 -3.24
C PRO A 124 -0.97 14.99 -4.08
N LEU A 125 -2.22 14.80 -3.67
CA LEU A 125 -3.18 14.03 -4.42
C LEU A 125 -3.66 14.81 -5.65
N TYR A 126 -4.04 16.08 -5.48
CA TYR A 126 -4.46 16.96 -6.59
C TYR A 126 -3.34 17.21 -7.61
N ASP A 127 -2.08 17.11 -7.22
CA ASP A 127 -0.92 17.13 -8.12
C ASP A 127 -0.76 15.81 -8.92
N ASN A 128 -1.67 14.84 -8.76
CA ASN A 128 -1.67 13.53 -9.43
C ASN A 128 -0.37 12.74 -9.24
N LEU A 129 0.24 12.84 -8.03
CA LEU A 129 1.48 12.12 -7.73
C LEU A 129 1.28 10.62 -7.57
N PHE A 130 0.10 10.20 -7.17
CA PHE A 130 -0.18 8.82 -6.77
C PHE A 130 -1.14 8.13 -7.72
N THR A 131 -0.80 6.92 -8.13
CA THR A 131 -1.68 6.04 -8.90
C THR A 131 -2.74 5.37 -8.03
N ARG A 132 -2.39 5.13 -6.75
CA ARG A 132 -3.23 4.47 -5.78
C ARG A 132 -3.26 5.23 -4.47
N VAL A 133 -4.42 5.28 -3.84
CA VAL A 133 -4.62 5.88 -2.52
C VAL A 133 -5.26 4.85 -1.60
N LYS A 134 -4.62 4.58 -0.47
CA LYS A 134 -5.16 3.76 0.60
C LYS A 134 -5.64 4.67 1.73
N ILE A 135 -6.92 4.57 2.02
CA ILE A 135 -7.56 5.33 3.11
C ILE A 135 -6.95 4.91 4.46
N ASP A 136 -6.98 5.78 5.46
CA ASP A 136 -6.57 5.40 6.82
C ASP A 136 -7.57 4.42 7.45
N LYS A 137 -7.04 3.33 8.03
CA LYS A 137 -7.86 2.28 8.66
C LYS A 137 -8.75 2.82 9.78
N LYS A 138 -8.17 3.63 10.68
CA LYS A 138 -8.91 4.16 11.85
C LYS A 138 -9.99 5.13 11.42
N PHE A 139 -9.66 5.97 10.43
CA PHE A 139 -10.61 6.89 9.83
C PHE A 139 -11.78 6.15 9.19
N LEU A 140 -11.53 5.12 8.37
CA LEU A 140 -12.56 4.30 7.75
C LEU A 140 -13.45 3.62 8.77
N GLN A 141 -12.86 2.95 9.76
CA GLN A 141 -13.60 2.23 10.81
C GLN A 141 -14.43 3.17 11.70
N ALA A 142 -13.93 4.38 11.97
CA ALA A 142 -14.69 5.40 12.69
C ALA A 142 -15.86 5.93 11.86
N ALA A 143 -15.66 6.16 10.56
CA ALA A 143 -16.70 6.59 9.65
C ALA A 143 -17.80 5.53 9.47
N ALA A 144 -17.43 4.24 9.38
CA ALA A 144 -18.37 3.12 9.20
C ALA A 144 -19.36 2.91 10.35
N LYS A 145 -19.10 3.53 11.52
CA LYS A 145 -20.04 3.53 12.64
C LYS A 145 -21.21 4.49 12.47
N ARG A 146 -21.13 5.41 11.50
CA ARG A 146 -22.15 6.44 11.27
C ARG A 146 -23.18 5.97 10.25
N ALA A 147 -24.44 6.34 10.42
CA ALA A 147 -25.50 6.06 9.44
C ALA A 147 -25.23 6.73 8.08
N SER A 148 -24.53 7.87 8.07
CA SER A 148 -24.16 8.61 6.85
C SER A 148 -22.94 8.03 6.11
N PHE A 149 -22.42 6.88 6.52
CA PHE A 149 -21.21 6.28 5.96
C PHE A 149 -21.22 6.18 4.42
N PRO A 150 -22.27 5.64 3.76
CA PRO A 150 -22.26 5.54 2.30
C PRO A 150 -22.12 6.89 1.60
N ALA A 151 -22.92 7.89 2.01
CA ALA A 151 -22.85 9.23 1.43
C ALA A 151 -21.49 9.90 1.68
N PHE A 152 -20.94 9.69 2.86
CA PHE A 152 -19.64 10.25 3.25
C PHE A 152 -18.49 9.65 2.42
N ILE A 153 -18.47 8.33 2.23
CA ILE A 153 -17.43 7.66 1.42
C ILE A 153 -17.57 8.00 -0.06
N HIS A 154 -18.81 8.08 -0.58
CA HIS A 154 -19.04 8.56 -1.94
C HIS A 154 -18.50 9.97 -2.15
N ALA A 155 -18.71 10.89 -1.20
CA ALA A 155 -18.16 12.23 -1.31
C ALA A 155 -16.62 12.24 -1.32
N ILE A 156 -15.97 11.37 -0.53
CA ILE A 156 -14.51 11.20 -0.58
C ILE A 156 -14.09 10.68 -1.95
N PHE A 157 -14.70 9.60 -2.46
CA PHE A 157 -14.36 9.01 -3.75
C PHE A 157 -14.50 10.04 -4.87
N SER A 158 -15.63 10.75 -4.93
CA SER A 158 -15.87 11.78 -5.95
C SER A 158 -14.81 12.90 -5.94
N ASN A 159 -14.23 13.20 -4.77
CA ASN A 159 -13.19 14.21 -4.67
C ASN A 159 -11.80 13.73 -5.10
N ILE A 160 -11.52 12.43 -4.98
CA ILE A 160 -10.16 11.92 -5.18
C ILE A 160 -10.01 11.02 -6.42
N GLU A 161 -11.11 10.44 -6.94
CA GLU A 161 -11.07 9.54 -8.10
C GLU A 161 -10.58 10.20 -9.40
N ALA A 162 -10.72 11.51 -9.51
CA ALA A 162 -10.15 12.26 -10.63
C ALA A 162 -8.61 12.37 -10.57
N HIS A 163 -8.02 12.08 -9.41
CA HIS A 163 -6.62 12.33 -9.09
C HIS A 163 -5.82 11.03 -8.80
N CYS A 164 -6.49 9.89 -8.76
CA CYS A 164 -5.83 8.59 -8.63
C CYS A 164 -6.63 7.53 -9.39
N GLN A 165 -5.95 6.48 -9.84
CA GLN A 165 -6.61 5.39 -10.56
C GLN A 165 -7.34 4.41 -9.63
N TYR A 166 -6.84 4.25 -8.41
CA TYR A 166 -7.27 3.19 -7.51
C TYR A 166 -7.42 3.69 -6.07
N ILE A 167 -8.58 3.41 -5.48
CA ILE A 167 -8.84 3.70 -4.07
C ILE A 167 -9.01 2.39 -3.33
N VAL A 168 -8.22 2.19 -2.26
CA VAL A 168 -8.24 0.98 -1.43
C VAL A 168 -8.77 1.30 -0.05
N LEU A 169 -9.71 0.51 0.41
CA LEU A 169 -10.28 0.57 1.76
C LEU A 169 -9.64 -0.51 2.65
N PRO A 170 -8.78 -0.14 3.59
CA PRO A 170 -8.11 -1.09 4.48
C PRO A 170 -8.91 -1.38 5.74
N GLY A 171 -8.50 -2.43 6.46
CA GLY A 171 -9.07 -2.74 7.78
C GLY A 171 -10.45 -3.38 7.73
N ILE A 172 -10.73 -4.10 6.66
CA ILE A 172 -11.92 -4.93 6.55
C ILE A 172 -11.65 -6.23 7.32
N ASP A 173 -11.94 -6.19 8.61
CA ASP A 173 -11.58 -7.25 9.55
C ASP A 173 -12.78 -8.17 9.89
N ASP A 174 -13.99 -7.80 9.49
CA ASP A 174 -15.22 -8.56 9.69
C ASP A 174 -16.22 -8.40 8.53
N GLU A 175 -17.19 -9.32 8.45
CA GLU A 175 -18.22 -9.32 7.41
C GLU A 175 -19.19 -8.15 7.50
N LEU A 176 -19.42 -7.60 8.69
CA LEU A 176 -20.32 -6.46 8.86
C LEU A 176 -19.76 -5.22 8.17
N LEU A 177 -18.46 -4.97 8.35
CA LEU A 177 -17.77 -3.88 7.66
C LEU A 177 -17.66 -4.16 6.15
N LEU A 178 -17.38 -5.42 5.77
CA LEU A 178 -17.37 -5.83 4.37
C LEU A 178 -18.66 -5.47 3.65
N ASN A 179 -19.81 -5.88 4.20
CA ASN A 179 -21.12 -5.59 3.61
C ASN A 179 -21.38 -4.08 3.45
N LYS A 180 -20.94 -3.28 4.42
CA LYS A 180 -21.06 -1.81 4.33
C LYS A 180 -20.20 -1.21 3.22
N VAL A 181 -18.95 -1.67 3.06
CA VAL A 181 -18.04 -1.11 2.06
C VAL A 181 -18.34 -1.61 0.66
N LEU A 182 -18.87 -2.82 0.49
CA LEU A 182 -19.31 -3.31 -0.82
C LEU A 182 -20.44 -2.46 -1.41
N ALA A 183 -21.30 -1.90 -0.56
CA ALA A 183 -22.39 -1.01 -1.01
C ALA A 183 -21.89 0.29 -1.68
N VAL A 184 -20.63 0.68 -1.48
CA VAL A 184 -20.03 1.88 -2.10
C VAL A 184 -19.11 1.55 -3.28
N ASN A 185 -19.09 0.29 -3.71
CA ASN A 185 -18.34 -0.20 -4.87
C ASN A 185 -16.86 0.25 -4.90
N PRO A 186 -16.05 -0.10 -3.90
CA PRO A 186 -14.63 0.29 -3.84
C PRO A 186 -13.84 -0.44 -4.92
N TRP A 187 -12.73 0.18 -5.38
CA TRP A 187 -11.81 -0.49 -6.30
C TRP A 187 -11.08 -1.68 -5.64
N GLY A 188 -10.67 -1.54 -4.39
CA GLY A 188 -9.93 -2.58 -3.66
C GLY A 188 -10.20 -2.57 -2.17
N LEU A 189 -10.09 -3.75 -1.58
CA LEU A 189 -10.27 -4.00 -0.15
C LEU A 189 -9.02 -4.65 0.43
N GLU A 190 -8.70 -4.34 1.68
CA GLU A 190 -7.62 -4.97 2.44
C GLU A 190 -8.07 -5.18 3.90
N GLY A 191 -7.78 -6.33 4.48
CA GLY A 191 -8.14 -6.59 5.88
C GLY A 191 -7.94 -8.03 6.30
N ALA A 192 -8.15 -8.31 7.59
CA ALA A 192 -7.87 -9.60 8.19
C ALA A 192 -8.77 -10.73 7.69
N ILE A 193 -9.92 -10.42 7.10
CA ILE A 193 -10.83 -11.46 6.55
C ILE A 193 -10.33 -12.03 5.22
N PHE A 194 -9.36 -11.39 4.56
CA PHE A 194 -8.81 -11.88 3.31
C PHE A 194 -7.61 -12.80 3.57
N PRO A 195 -7.46 -13.87 2.78
CA PRO A 195 -6.36 -14.81 2.96
C PRO A 195 -5.01 -14.15 2.72
N THR A 196 -4.03 -14.59 3.47
CA THR A 196 -2.61 -14.29 3.24
C THR A 196 -1.89 -15.57 2.91
N VAL A 197 -0.85 -15.49 2.09
CA VAL A 197 -0.04 -16.64 1.67
C VAL A 197 1.44 -16.29 1.72
N ASP A 198 2.27 -17.30 1.84
CA ASP A 198 3.71 -17.16 1.63
C ASP A 198 4.03 -16.99 0.15
N ALA A 199 5.21 -16.45 -0.15
CA ALA A 199 5.65 -16.21 -1.52
C ALA A 199 5.68 -17.48 -2.39
N ALA A 200 5.85 -18.66 -1.80
CA ALA A 200 5.80 -19.93 -2.52
C ALA A 200 4.39 -20.36 -2.98
N ASN A 201 3.34 -19.71 -2.44
CA ASN A 201 1.94 -20.07 -2.67
C ASN A 201 1.12 -18.94 -3.27
N LEU A 202 1.74 -17.99 -4.00
CA LEU A 202 1.08 -16.81 -4.57
C LEU A 202 -0.10 -17.17 -5.48
N ASP A 203 -0.04 -18.27 -6.22
CA ASP A 203 -1.13 -18.70 -7.12
C ASP A 203 -2.46 -18.95 -6.37
N ALA A 204 -2.41 -19.25 -5.08
CA ALA A 204 -3.62 -19.39 -4.26
C ALA A 204 -4.40 -18.06 -4.08
N LEU A 205 -3.75 -16.90 -4.31
CA LEU A 205 -4.41 -15.59 -4.24
C LEU A 205 -5.18 -15.20 -5.50
N VAL A 206 -5.07 -15.99 -6.58
CA VAL A 206 -5.75 -15.68 -7.85
C VAL A 206 -7.24 -16.01 -7.78
N ALA A 207 -7.62 -16.98 -6.95
CA ALA A 207 -9.02 -17.31 -6.73
C ALA A 207 -9.71 -16.21 -5.88
N ALA A 208 -10.94 -15.86 -6.25
CA ALA A 208 -11.72 -14.93 -5.45
C ALA A 208 -11.90 -15.49 -4.03
N PRO A 209 -11.64 -14.70 -2.97
CA PRO A 209 -11.84 -15.14 -1.60
C PRO A 209 -13.27 -15.61 -1.35
N ALA A 210 -13.43 -16.73 -0.64
CA ALA A 210 -14.75 -17.33 -0.35
C ALA A 210 -15.71 -16.33 0.34
N VAL A 211 -15.17 -15.42 1.14
CA VAL A 211 -15.94 -14.37 1.83
C VAL A 211 -16.67 -13.43 0.86
N LEU A 212 -16.15 -13.22 -0.36
CA LEU A 212 -16.82 -12.40 -1.37
C LEU A 212 -17.95 -13.16 -2.06
N SER A 213 -17.89 -14.48 -2.10
CA SER A 213 -18.94 -15.30 -2.71
C SER A 213 -20.19 -15.39 -1.82
N SER A 214 -20.05 -15.25 -0.50
CA SER A 214 -21.16 -15.28 0.45
C SER A 214 -21.97 -13.96 0.50
N CYS A 215 -21.42 -12.86 -0.04
CA CYS A 215 -22.06 -11.54 -0.02
C CYS A 215 -22.97 -11.25 -1.24
N GLN A 216 -23.17 -12.23 -2.14
CA GLN A 216 -23.98 -12.04 -3.37
C GLN A 216 -25.43 -12.48 -3.23
N HIS A 217 -25.96 -12.59 -2.01
CA HIS A 217 -27.37 -12.96 -1.75
C HIS A 217 -28.17 -11.86 -1.07
#